data_7ff8157fdee8da475a2600f8b7315a31
#
_entry.id   7ff8157fdee8da475a2600f8b7315a31
#
_cell.length_a   1.000
_cell.length_b   1.000
_cell.length_c   1.000
_cell.angle_alpha   90.00
_cell.angle_beta   90.00
_cell.angle_gamma   90.00
#
_symmetry.space_group_name_H-M   'P 1'
#
loop_
_entity.id
_entity.type
_entity.pdbx_description
1 polymer ?
#
loop_
_entity_poly.entity_id
_entity_poly.type
_entity_poly.pdbx_seq_one_letter_code
_entity_poly.pdbx_strand_id
1 'polypeptide(L)' 'MIYYFEKDSRFYILELTKDLFGKCCITKTWGSLKTNWQRSAEIELSSNQDPRQVILKLVSKRITRGYKLSQGKFGSGSRI' A
#
# COMPACT_ATOMS: atom_id res chain seq x y z
N MET A 1 -1.13 5.20 7.30
CA MET A 1 -0.34 5.61 6.13
C MET A 1 -0.75 4.75 4.95
N ILE A 2 -1.29 5.35 3.92
CA ILE A 2 -1.81 4.64 2.76
C ILE A 2 -1.23 5.23 1.50
N TYR A 3 -0.84 4.37 0.56
CA TYR A 3 -0.37 4.78 -0.75
C TYR A 3 -1.21 4.09 -1.81
N TYR A 4 -1.77 4.87 -2.72
CA TYR A 4 -2.63 4.36 -3.78
C TYR A 4 -1.94 4.56 -5.13
N PHE A 5 -1.82 3.50 -5.90
CA PHE A 5 -1.16 3.54 -7.19
C PHE A 5 -2.09 3.06 -8.30
N GLU A 6 -1.87 3.56 -9.48
CA GLU A 6 -2.60 3.09 -10.66
C GLU A 6 -1.65 2.87 -11.82
N LYS A 7 -1.95 1.90 -12.63
CA LYS A 7 -1.22 1.65 -13.85
C LYS A 7 -2.18 1.06 -14.86
N ASP A 8 -2.46 1.77 -15.94
CA ASP A 8 -3.46 1.36 -16.94
C ASP A 8 -4.79 1.14 -16.23
N SER A 9 -5.34 -0.04 -16.25
CA SER A 9 -6.61 -0.30 -15.59
C SER A 9 -6.43 -1.10 -14.31
N ARG A 10 -5.26 -1.02 -13.71
CA ARG A 10 -4.97 -1.74 -12.47
C ARG A 10 -4.73 -0.78 -11.33
N PHE A 11 -4.98 -1.22 -10.12
CA PHE A 11 -4.67 -0.43 -8.94
C PHE A 11 -3.85 -1.26 -7.96
N TYR A 12 -3.16 -0.58 -7.07
CA TYR A 12 -2.35 -1.23 -6.05
C TYR A 12 -2.35 -0.31 -4.82
N ILE A 13 -2.64 -0.87 -3.67
CA ILE A 13 -2.69 -0.10 -2.42
C ILE A 13 -1.72 -0.71 -1.43
N LEU A 14 -0.93 0.15 -0.80
CA LEU A 14 -0.07 -0.26 0.29
C LEU A 14 -0.51 0.50 1.53
N GLU A 15 -0.80 -0.21 2.60
CA GLU A 15 -1.27 0.41 3.82
C GLU A 15 -0.46 -0.09 5.01
N LEU A 16 0.08 0.83 5.81
CA LEU A 16 0.79 0.47 7.02
C LEU A 16 -0.16 0.63 8.19
N THR A 17 -0.40 -0.44 8.92
CA THR A 17 -1.31 -0.45 10.06
C THR A 17 -0.66 -1.10 11.26
N LYS A 18 -1.30 -0.99 12.42
CA LYS A 18 -0.86 -1.67 13.61
C LYS A 18 -1.99 -2.57 14.10
N ASP A 19 -1.64 -3.74 14.59
CA ASP A 19 -2.66 -4.61 15.15
C ASP A 19 -2.90 -4.27 16.62
N LEU A 20 -3.72 -5.08 17.29
CA LEU A 20 -4.09 -4.80 18.67
C LEU A 20 -2.92 -4.89 19.64
N PHE A 21 -1.87 -5.55 19.25
CA PHE A 21 -0.71 -5.72 20.12
C PHE A 21 0.41 -4.75 19.75
N GLY A 22 0.13 -3.79 18.89
CA GLY A 22 1.13 -2.81 18.49
C GLY A 22 2.09 -3.28 17.42
N LYS A 23 1.88 -4.46 16.84
CA LYS A 23 2.73 -4.92 15.78
C LYS A 23 2.35 -4.23 14.49
N CYS A 24 3.35 -3.87 13.72
CA CYS A 24 3.11 -3.23 12.44
C CYS A 24 2.91 -4.26 11.34
N CYS A 25 1.95 -4.00 10.49
CA CYS A 25 1.65 -4.85 9.34
C CYS A 25 1.50 -4.00 8.10
N ILE A 26 1.90 -4.53 6.96
CA ILE A 26 1.65 -3.85 5.69
C ILE A 26 0.65 -4.68 4.92
N THR A 27 -0.46 -4.08 4.57
CA THR A 27 -1.49 -4.73 3.77
C THR A 27 -1.31 -4.29 2.33
N LYS A 28 -1.26 -5.25 1.41
CA LYS A 28 -1.20 -4.99 -0.01
C LYS A 28 -2.52 -5.38 -0.61
N THR A 29 -3.13 -4.51 -1.37
CA THR A 29 -4.35 -4.82 -2.11
C THR A 29 -4.14 -4.41 -3.54
N TRP A 30 -4.47 -5.28 -4.47
CA TRP A 30 -4.30 -4.97 -5.89
C TRP A 30 -5.46 -5.58 -6.67
N GLY A 31 -5.74 -5.03 -7.82
CA GLY A 31 -6.84 -5.52 -8.62
C GLY A 31 -7.03 -4.76 -9.90
N SER A 32 -8.21 -4.93 -10.48
CA SER A 32 -8.57 -4.32 -11.74
C SER A 32 -9.59 -3.22 -11.52
N LEU A 33 -9.42 -2.12 -12.23
CA LEU A 33 -10.39 -1.05 -12.21
C LEU A 33 -11.57 -1.33 -13.14
N LYS A 34 -11.42 -2.32 -14.04
CA LYS A 34 -12.48 -2.63 -14.97
C LYS A 34 -13.40 -3.73 -14.51
N THR A 35 -12.97 -4.56 -13.57
CA THR A 35 -13.79 -5.65 -13.08
C THR A 35 -13.81 -5.57 -11.58
N ASN A 36 -14.50 -6.51 -10.94
CA ASN A 36 -14.53 -6.51 -9.48
C ASN A 36 -13.42 -7.36 -8.89
N TRP A 37 -12.46 -7.78 -9.73
CA TRP A 37 -11.41 -8.65 -9.24
C TRP A 37 -10.42 -7.89 -8.38
N GLN A 38 -10.15 -8.41 -7.23
CA GLN A 38 -9.08 -7.86 -6.38
C GLN A 38 -8.58 -8.92 -5.41
N ARG A 39 -7.39 -8.72 -4.94
CA ARG A 39 -6.77 -9.60 -3.95
C ARG A 39 -6.03 -8.76 -2.93
N SER A 40 -5.79 -9.33 -1.78
CA SER A 40 -4.99 -8.67 -0.76
C SER A 40 -4.10 -9.66 -0.03
N ALA A 41 -3.05 -9.17 0.56
CA ALA A 41 -2.13 -9.96 1.36
C ALA A 41 -1.55 -9.08 2.45
N GLU A 42 -1.17 -9.70 3.55
CA GLU A 42 -0.58 -8.97 4.65
C GLU A 42 0.84 -9.40 4.88
N ILE A 43 1.70 -8.46 5.22
CA ILE A 43 3.06 -8.72 5.59
C ILE A 43 3.25 -8.30 7.03
N GLU A 44 3.60 -9.25 7.90
CA GLU A 44 3.88 -8.93 9.28
C GLU A 44 5.33 -8.51 9.40
N LEU A 45 5.61 -7.44 10.10
CA LEU A 45 6.96 -6.95 10.26
C LEU A 45 7.54 -7.41 11.59
N SER A 46 8.81 -7.76 11.59
CA SER A 46 9.46 -8.15 12.83
C SER A 46 9.82 -6.92 13.64
N SER A 47 10.09 -7.09 14.91
CA SER A 47 10.34 -5.98 15.80
C SER A 47 11.61 -5.22 15.47
N ASN A 48 12.54 -5.82 14.74
CA ASN A 48 13.77 -5.13 14.37
C ASN A 48 13.70 -4.52 12.97
N GLN A 49 12.54 -4.49 12.34
CA GLN A 49 12.38 -3.83 11.04
C GLN A 49 11.75 -2.48 11.25
N ASP A 50 12.23 -1.48 10.53
CA ASP A 50 11.64 -0.16 10.56
C ASP A 50 10.46 -0.14 9.59
N PRO A 51 9.22 -0.01 10.06
CA PRO A 51 8.07 -0.07 9.17
C PRO A 51 8.10 0.97 8.06
N ARG A 52 8.61 2.15 8.36
CA ARG A 52 8.66 3.20 7.35
C ARG A 52 9.61 2.86 6.24
N GLN A 53 10.75 2.28 6.58
CA GLN A 53 11.70 1.90 5.54
C GLN A 53 11.18 0.76 4.70
N VAL A 54 10.47 -0.18 5.31
CA VAL A 54 9.92 -1.30 4.57
C VAL A 54 8.85 -0.81 3.58
N ILE A 55 7.94 0.04 4.02
CA ILE A 55 6.89 0.50 3.13
C ILE A 55 7.46 1.38 2.01
N LEU A 56 8.49 2.17 2.31
CA LEU A 56 9.10 3.00 1.27
C LEU A 56 9.80 2.16 0.21
N LYS A 57 10.38 1.03 0.59
CA LYS A 57 10.96 0.14 -0.39
C LYS A 57 9.89 -0.45 -1.30
N LEU A 58 8.74 -0.78 -0.73
CA LEU A 58 7.64 -1.32 -1.53
C LEU A 58 7.06 -0.25 -2.46
N VAL A 59 6.97 0.99 -1.98
CA VAL A 59 6.54 2.11 -2.80
C VAL A 59 7.49 2.30 -3.99
N SER A 60 8.80 2.31 -3.73
CA SER A 60 9.78 2.46 -4.78
C SER A 60 9.66 1.36 -5.81
N LYS A 61 9.40 0.13 -5.37
CA LYS A 61 9.27 -0.98 -6.28
C LYS A 61 8.08 -0.79 -7.21
N ARG A 62 6.97 -0.28 -6.69
CA ARG A 62 5.79 -0.04 -7.53
C ARG A 62 6.07 1.05 -8.55
N ILE A 63 6.76 2.11 -8.15
CA ILE A 63 7.09 3.19 -9.07
C ILE A 63 8.04 2.69 -10.15
N THR A 64 9.01 1.88 -9.78
CA THR A 64 9.93 1.30 -10.75
C THR A 64 9.21 0.42 -11.76
N ARG A 65 8.13 -0.23 -11.34
CA ARG A 65 7.36 -1.07 -12.24
C ARG A 65 6.35 -0.30 -13.08
N GLY A 66 6.37 1.01 -13.00
CA GLY A 66 5.54 1.85 -13.86
C GLY A 66 4.21 2.29 -13.25
N TYR A 67 3.95 1.97 -12.00
CA TYR A 67 2.74 2.45 -11.34
C TYR A 67 2.90 3.93 -11.01
N LYS A 68 1.80 4.66 -11.12
CA LYS A 68 1.82 6.07 -10.73
C LYS A 68 1.17 6.21 -9.38
N LEU A 69 1.82 6.96 -8.50
CA LEU A 69 1.28 7.22 -7.20
C LEU A 69 0.21 8.28 -7.34
N SER A 70 -1.06 7.84 -7.23
CA SER A 70 -2.15 8.76 -7.40
C SER A 70 -2.38 9.54 -6.16
N GLN A 71 -2.26 8.91 -4.97
CA GLN A 71 -2.47 9.62 -3.79
C GLN A 71 -1.46 9.18 -2.81
N GLY A 72 -0.80 10.04 -2.19
CA GLY A 72 0.13 9.71 -1.26
C GLY A 72 -0.46 9.62 -0.01
N LYS A 73 -0.52 9.56 0.94
CA LYS A 73 -1.09 9.32 2.02
C LYS A 73 -2.33 9.84 2.19
N PHE A 74 -3.19 9.20 2.43
CA PHE A 74 -4.38 9.53 2.59
C PHE A 74 -4.71 9.90 3.77
N GLY A 75 -4.71 10.52 4.24
CA GLY A 75 -5.14 10.86 5.18
C GLY A 75 -6.29 11.38 5.19
N SER A 76 -6.64 11.85 5.17
CA SER A 76 -7.56 12.44 5.16
C SER A 76 -8.27 12.74 4.26
N GLY A 77 -8.40 12.37 3.97
CA GLY A 77 -9.28 12.47 3.11
C GLY A 77 -9.35 13.62 2.44
N SER A 78 -9.11 13.75 2.25
CA SER A 78 -9.29 14.52 1.61
C SER A 78 -9.57 14.69 0.57
N ARG A 79 -9.95 14.40 0.21
CA ARG A 79 -10.37 14.58 -0.72
C ARG A 79 -11.24 14.96 -0.81
N ILE A 80 -11.41 15.18 -0.64
CA ILE A 80 -12.27 15.44 -0.83
C ILE A 80 -12.55 15.89 -1.32
#